data_0b784607c964774b455ff487da69ca8c
#
_entry.id   0b784607c964774b455ff487da69ca8c
#
_cell.length_a   1.000
_cell.length_b   1.000
_cell.length_c   1.000
_cell.angle_alpha   90.00
_cell.angle_beta   90.00
_cell.angle_gamma   90.00
#
_symmetry.space_group_name_H-M   'P 1'
#
loop_
_entity.id
_entity.type
_entity.pdbx_description
1 polymer ?
#
loop_
_entity_poly.entity_id
_entity_poly.type
_entity_poly.pdbx_seq_one_letter_code
_entity_poly.pdbx_strand_id
1 'polypeptide(L)'
;MSQVVIGIESTAHTAGVGIITSAGKILSNQRAVYTPEEGGIHPREAANHHSETLPGLFKAALEEAKLEPKDISLVSYARGPGLGPCLRTGATAARAFAYSHNIPLLGVNHCVAHLEIGILEGAKDPVLLYLSGGNTQVIAYAAGRFRVFGETLDIGIGNGLDKFAREAGMGFPGGPKLEKVAMGPELLDLPYSVKGMDMAFSGLMTAAKSKLDAGHSLESVAFSIQETAFAMSCEVSERALAHTGKKELVLGGGVACNSRLREMAMIMAEERGIKCFVPEKALCVDNGVMIAWLGHQMRSADYSISEEDNVVDQKYRTDMVEVTWR
;
A
#
# COMPACT_ATOMS: atom_id res chain seq x y z
N MET A 1 -26.80 2.45 16.55
CA MET A 1 -25.52 1.78 16.91
C MET A 1 -24.52 2.12 15.82
N SER A 2 -23.25 2.34 16.13
CA SER A 2 -22.25 2.57 15.09
C SER A 2 -22.07 1.27 14.31
N GLN A 3 -22.06 1.34 12.97
CA GLN A 3 -21.80 0.18 12.13
C GLN A 3 -20.35 -0.27 12.34
N VAL A 4 -20.13 -1.57 12.34
CA VAL A 4 -18.81 -2.19 12.48
C VAL A 4 -18.48 -2.97 11.21
N VAL A 5 -17.34 -2.70 10.63
CA VAL A 5 -16.89 -3.32 9.38
C VAL A 5 -15.63 -4.12 9.62
N ILE A 6 -15.57 -5.34 9.09
CA ILE A 6 -14.39 -6.17 9.05
C ILE A 6 -13.81 -6.16 7.64
N GLY A 7 -12.50 -5.96 7.51
CA GLY A 7 -11.78 -5.93 6.23
C GLY A 7 -10.72 -7.00 6.14
N ILE A 8 -10.62 -7.61 4.97
CA ILE A 8 -9.67 -8.69 4.66
C ILE A 8 -8.69 -8.21 3.60
N GLU A 9 -7.43 -8.10 3.97
CA GLU A 9 -6.31 -7.83 3.07
C GLU A 9 -5.61 -9.14 2.71
N SER A 10 -5.34 -9.33 1.41
CA SER A 10 -4.67 -10.53 0.91
C SER A 10 -4.05 -10.33 -0.48
N THR A 11 -3.62 -9.12 -0.81
CA THR A 11 -3.19 -8.81 -2.20
C THR A 11 -1.83 -9.38 -2.57
N ALA A 12 -0.91 -9.51 -1.62
CA ALA A 12 0.46 -9.96 -1.88
C ALA A 12 0.99 -10.88 -0.75
N HIS A 13 1.96 -10.43 0.03
CA HIS A 13 2.62 -11.21 1.07
C HIS A 13 1.99 -11.06 2.46
N THR A 14 1.07 -10.12 2.61
CA THR A 14 0.38 -9.86 3.89
C THR A 14 -1.02 -10.45 3.87
N ALA A 15 -1.33 -11.30 4.83
CA ALA A 15 -2.69 -11.62 5.24
C ALA A 15 -3.09 -10.70 6.38
N GLY A 16 -4.19 -9.98 6.24
CA GLY A 16 -4.63 -9.00 7.24
C GLY A 16 -6.13 -9.07 7.51
N VAL A 17 -6.52 -8.94 8.78
CA VAL A 17 -7.92 -8.78 9.19
C VAL A 17 -8.02 -7.58 10.12
N GLY A 18 -8.79 -6.58 9.72
CA GLY A 18 -8.97 -5.35 10.49
C GLY A 18 -10.43 -5.09 10.79
N ILE A 19 -10.72 -4.49 11.93
CA ILE A 19 -12.07 -4.12 12.35
C ILE A 19 -12.09 -2.64 12.70
N ILE A 20 -13.06 -1.92 12.12
CA ILE A 20 -13.23 -0.48 12.30
C ILE A 20 -14.71 -0.13 12.49
N THR A 21 -14.98 0.91 13.25
CA THR A 21 -16.33 1.48 13.36
C THR A 21 -16.59 2.53 12.29
N SER A 22 -17.86 2.82 12.02
CA SER A 22 -18.29 3.92 11.13
C SER A 22 -17.76 5.31 11.53
N ALA A 23 -17.36 5.47 12.79
CA ALA A 23 -16.73 6.70 13.28
C ALA A 23 -15.21 6.75 13.10
N GLY A 24 -14.62 5.76 12.39
CA GLY A 24 -13.17 5.69 12.16
C GLY A 24 -12.35 5.14 13.33
N LYS A 25 -13.00 4.61 14.39
CA LYS A 25 -12.27 4.00 15.51
C LYS A 25 -11.82 2.59 15.12
N ILE A 26 -10.53 2.37 15.09
CA ILE A 26 -9.92 1.06 14.87
C ILE A 26 -10.11 0.21 16.13
N LEU A 27 -10.70 -0.96 15.98
CA LEU A 27 -10.95 -1.91 17.07
C LEU A 27 -9.95 -3.07 17.07
N SER A 28 -9.45 -3.45 15.88
CA SER A 28 -8.41 -4.45 15.73
C SER A 28 -7.69 -4.27 14.38
N ASN A 29 -6.40 -4.65 14.33
CA ASN A 29 -5.60 -4.67 13.11
C ASN A 29 -4.62 -5.85 13.15
N GLN A 30 -5.10 -7.05 12.89
CA GLN A 30 -4.33 -8.29 12.90
C GLN A 30 -3.71 -8.56 11.53
N ARG A 31 -2.47 -9.04 11.51
CA ARG A 31 -1.79 -9.40 10.25
C ARG A 31 -0.75 -10.49 10.46
N ALA A 32 -0.56 -11.29 9.41
CA ALA A 32 0.53 -12.25 9.28
C ALA A 32 1.25 -11.99 7.96
N VAL A 33 2.57 -11.92 8.01
CA VAL A 33 3.40 -11.58 6.84
C VAL A 33 4.16 -12.82 6.40
N TYR A 34 3.96 -13.22 5.14
CA TYR A 34 4.77 -14.25 4.50
C TYR A 34 6.14 -13.69 4.18
N THR A 35 7.18 -14.34 4.70
CA THR A 35 8.57 -14.00 4.42
C THR A 35 9.24 -15.20 3.77
N PRO A 36 9.64 -15.13 2.47
CA PRO A 36 10.32 -16.22 1.83
C PRO A 36 11.71 -16.45 2.46
N GLU A 37 12.13 -17.70 2.58
CA GLU A 37 13.47 -18.03 3.05
C GLU A 37 14.53 -17.62 2.03
N GLU A 38 14.25 -17.81 0.74
CA GLU A 38 15.09 -17.42 -0.37
C GLU A 38 14.28 -16.77 -1.51
N GLY A 39 14.93 -15.95 -2.31
CA GLY A 39 14.34 -15.33 -3.49
C GLY A 39 13.35 -14.21 -3.20
N GLY A 40 12.31 -14.12 -4.01
CA GLY A 40 11.20 -13.16 -3.90
C GLY A 40 9.90 -13.86 -3.49
N ILE A 41 8.82 -13.08 -3.40
CA ILE A 41 7.50 -13.62 -3.02
C ILE A 41 7.01 -14.60 -4.09
N HIS A 42 6.83 -15.86 -3.71
CA HIS A 42 6.23 -16.88 -4.55
C HIS A 42 4.70 -16.87 -4.36
N PRO A 43 3.89 -16.60 -5.41
CA PRO A 43 2.44 -16.38 -5.25
C PRO A 43 1.68 -17.55 -4.64
N ARG A 44 2.07 -18.81 -4.92
CA ARG A 44 1.42 -20.00 -4.35
C ARG A 44 1.73 -20.15 -2.87
N GLU A 45 2.97 -19.96 -2.49
CA GLU A 45 3.39 -20.07 -1.09
C GLU A 45 2.79 -18.98 -0.22
N ALA A 46 2.74 -17.75 -0.73
CA ALA A 46 2.02 -16.65 -0.07
C ALA A 46 0.53 -16.99 0.10
N ALA A 47 -0.12 -17.58 -0.92
CA ALA A 47 -1.51 -18.00 -0.82
C ALA A 47 -1.72 -19.15 0.18
N ASN A 48 -0.80 -20.13 0.26
CA ASN A 48 -0.84 -21.18 1.27
C ASN A 48 -0.74 -20.58 2.68
N HIS A 49 0.24 -19.69 2.90
CA HIS A 49 0.37 -18.92 4.15
C HIS A 49 -0.92 -18.20 4.51
N HIS A 50 -1.59 -17.54 3.55
CA HIS A 50 -2.86 -16.88 3.80
C HIS A 50 -3.96 -17.89 4.20
N SER A 51 -4.03 -19.04 3.53
CA SER A 51 -5.00 -20.09 3.85
C SER A 51 -4.83 -20.61 5.27
N GLU A 52 -3.60 -20.73 5.73
CA GLU A 52 -3.26 -21.24 7.07
C GLU A 52 -3.50 -20.17 8.16
N THR A 53 -3.22 -18.91 7.87
CA THR A 53 -3.22 -17.86 8.89
C THR A 53 -4.55 -17.11 9.03
N LEU A 54 -5.31 -16.89 7.93
CA LEU A 54 -6.55 -16.12 7.96
C LEU A 54 -7.56 -16.58 9.01
N PRO A 55 -7.82 -17.90 9.21
CA PRO A 55 -8.78 -18.33 10.25
C PRO A 55 -8.39 -17.86 11.66
N GLY A 56 -7.09 -17.94 11.98
CA GLY A 56 -6.55 -17.44 13.25
C GLY A 56 -6.65 -15.91 13.37
N LEU A 57 -6.41 -15.19 12.27
CA LEU A 57 -6.52 -13.72 12.24
C LEU A 57 -7.96 -13.24 12.45
N PHE A 58 -8.97 -13.91 11.85
CA PHE A 58 -10.38 -13.61 12.10
C PHE A 58 -10.72 -13.75 13.59
N LYS A 59 -10.31 -14.88 14.18
CA LYS A 59 -10.54 -15.13 15.60
C LYS A 59 -9.87 -14.07 16.47
N ALA A 60 -8.59 -13.82 16.27
CA ALA A 60 -7.83 -12.83 17.03
C ALA A 60 -8.41 -11.40 16.88
N ALA A 61 -8.86 -11.03 15.66
CA ALA A 61 -9.45 -9.71 15.42
C ALA A 61 -10.76 -9.52 16.20
N LEU A 62 -11.63 -10.51 16.21
CA LEU A 62 -12.89 -10.47 16.97
C LEU A 62 -12.65 -10.46 18.49
N GLU A 63 -11.71 -11.29 18.99
CA GLU A 63 -11.35 -11.34 20.40
C GLU A 63 -10.77 -9.99 20.88
N GLU A 64 -9.85 -9.37 20.13
CA GLU A 64 -9.29 -8.06 20.47
C GLU A 64 -10.36 -6.97 20.46
N ALA A 65 -11.25 -6.96 19.46
CA ALA A 65 -12.34 -6.04 19.36
C ALA A 65 -13.45 -6.29 20.40
N LYS A 66 -13.45 -7.45 21.08
CA LYS A 66 -14.50 -7.92 22.00
C LYS A 66 -15.87 -7.98 21.33
N LEU A 67 -15.90 -8.52 20.11
CA LEU A 67 -17.10 -8.63 19.28
C LEU A 67 -17.37 -10.09 18.90
N GLU A 68 -18.63 -10.37 18.62
CA GLU A 68 -19.08 -11.60 18.01
C GLU A 68 -19.37 -11.37 16.51
N PRO A 69 -19.39 -12.41 15.65
CA PRO A 69 -19.71 -12.25 14.24
C PRO A 69 -21.03 -11.50 13.95
N LYS A 70 -22.05 -11.65 14.81
CA LYS A 70 -23.33 -10.96 14.71
C LYS A 70 -23.26 -9.43 14.84
N ASP A 71 -22.16 -8.91 15.43
CA ASP A 71 -21.95 -7.48 15.63
C ASP A 71 -21.37 -6.80 14.38
N ILE A 72 -20.91 -7.60 13.39
CA ILE A 72 -20.35 -7.13 12.12
C ILE A 72 -21.47 -6.81 11.14
N SER A 73 -21.47 -5.60 10.60
CA SER A 73 -22.49 -5.11 9.66
C SER A 73 -22.08 -5.22 8.19
N LEU A 74 -20.80 -5.38 7.90
CA LEU A 74 -20.24 -5.52 6.55
C LEU A 74 -18.92 -6.27 6.61
N VAL A 75 -18.71 -7.17 5.65
CA VAL A 75 -17.42 -7.78 5.34
C VAL A 75 -16.89 -7.13 4.07
N SER A 76 -15.68 -6.58 4.13
CA SER A 76 -14.98 -6.06 2.95
C SER A 76 -13.76 -6.91 2.66
N TYR A 77 -13.37 -7.04 1.39
CA TYR A 77 -12.13 -7.74 1.03
C TYR A 77 -11.41 -7.04 -0.11
N ALA A 78 -10.09 -7.18 -0.18
CA ALA A 78 -9.29 -6.70 -1.29
C ALA A 78 -9.63 -7.48 -2.56
N ARG A 79 -10.39 -6.84 -3.47
CA ARG A 79 -10.78 -7.41 -4.77
C ARG A 79 -9.61 -7.44 -5.74
N GLY A 80 -8.70 -6.49 -5.61
CA GLY A 80 -7.50 -6.27 -6.43
C GLY A 80 -7.04 -4.80 -6.38
N PRO A 81 -5.94 -4.47 -7.11
CA PRO A 81 -5.04 -5.39 -7.81
C PRO A 81 -4.21 -6.25 -6.85
N GLY A 82 -3.59 -7.33 -7.38
CA GLY A 82 -2.71 -8.18 -6.56
C GLY A 82 -2.40 -9.54 -7.17
N LEU A 83 -1.72 -10.39 -6.40
CA LEU A 83 -1.39 -11.75 -6.80
C LEU A 83 -2.66 -12.62 -6.79
N GLY A 84 -3.02 -13.17 -7.94
CA GLY A 84 -4.28 -13.90 -8.11
C GLY A 84 -4.53 -15.05 -7.13
N PRO A 85 -3.54 -15.90 -6.81
CA PRO A 85 -3.72 -16.94 -5.78
C PRO A 85 -4.06 -16.32 -4.41
N CYS A 86 -3.34 -15.29 -3.98
CA CYS A 86 -3.55 -14.59 -2.71
C CYS A 86 -4.94 -13.94 -2.65
N LEU A 87 -5.32 -13.18 -3.69
CA LEU A 87 -6.64 -12.55 -3.80
C LEU A 87 -7.78 -13.58 -3.69
N ARG A 88 -7.66 -14.73 -4.39
CA ARG A 88 -8.68 -15.78 -4.32
C ARG A 88 -8.79 -16.39 -2.93
N THR A 89 -7.68 -16.59 -2.24
CA THR A 89 -7.67 -17.10 -0.87
C THR A 89 -8.40 -16.15 0.07
N GLY A 90 -8.07 -14.86 0.04
CA GLY A 90 -8.75 -13.86 0.87
C GLY A 90 -10.23 -13.68 0.54
N ALA A 91 -10.58 -13.66 -0.75
CA ALA A 91 -11.97 -13.59 -1.18
C ALA A 91 -12.78 -14.83 -0.75
N THR A 92 -12.18 -16.01 -0.75
CA THR A 92 -12.82 -17.25 -0.28
C THR A 92 -13.07 -17.17 1.23
N ALA A 93 -12.08 -16.76 2.01
CA ALA A 93 -12.22 -16.58 3.45
C ALA A 93 -13.29 -15.52 3.80
N ALA A 94 -13.29 -14.39 3.09
CA ALA A 94 -14.27 -13.32 3.26
C ALA A 94 -15.70 -13.81 2.96
N ARG A 95 -15.89 -14.56 1.86
CA ARG A 95 -17.18 -15.16 1.49
C ARG A 95 -17.64 -16.19 2.52
N ALA A 96 -16.76 -17.09 2.93
CA ALA A 96 -17.07 -18.09 3.93
C ALA A 96 -17.56 -17.44 5.23
N PHE A 97 -16.88 -16.41 5.70
CA PHE A 97 -17.27 -15.66 6.89
C PHE A 97 -18.61 -14.91 6.69
N ALA A 98 -18.75 -14.17 5.59
CA ALA A 98 -19.94 -13.36 5.30
C ALA A 98 -21.19 -14.23 5.17
N TYR A 99 -21.15 -15.30 4.37
CA TYR A 99 -22.31 -16.14 4.11
C TYR A 99 -22.70 -17.02 5.32
N SER A 100 -21.73 -17.51 6.11
CA SER A 100 -22.06 -18.28 7.32
C SER A 100 -22.79 -17.45 8.39
N HIS A 101 -22.69 -16.11 8.33
CA HIS A 101 -23.30 -15.21 9.29
C HIS A 101 -24.36 -14.27 8.70
N ASN A 102 -24.73 -14.45 7.41
CA ASN A 102 -25.67 -13.59 6.68
C ASN A 102 -25.28 -12.11 6.70
N ILE A 103 -23.98 -11.81 6.54
CA ILE A 103 -23.44 -10.45 6.53
C ILE A 103 -23.21 -10.03 5.06
N PRO A 104 -23.57 -8.79 4.67
CA PRO A 104 -23.24 -8.25 3.35
C PRO A 104 -21.73 -8.30 3.05
N LEU A 105 -21.37 -8.53 1.78
CA LEU A 105 -20.00 -8.65 1.32
C LEU A 105 -19.69 -7.63 0.23
N LEU A 106 -18.55 -6.96 0.31
CA LEU A 106 -18.12 -5.96 -0.67
C LEU A 106 -16.62 -6.08 -1.00
N GLY A 107 -16.31 -6.25 -2.28
CA GLY A 107 -14.94 -6.21 -2.79
C GLY A 107 -14.48 -4.78 -3.10
N VAL A 108 -13.32 -4.36 -2.59
CA VAL A 108 -12.80 -3.01 -2.74
C VAL A 108 -11.43 -2.98 -3.43
N ASN A 109 -11.08 -1.82 -3.99
CA ASN A 109 -9.77 -1.62 -4.61
C ASN A 109 -8.69 -1.32 -3.56
N HIS A 110 -7.64 -2.11 -3.55
CA HIS A 110 -6.53 -2.02 -2.61
C HIS A 110 -5.79 -0.67 -2.67
N CYS A 111 -5.51 -0.16 -3.88
CA CYS A 111 -4.78 1.12 -4.01
C CYS A 111 -5.62 2.30 -3.55
N VAL A 112 -6.94 2.27 -3.81
CA VAL A 112 -7.88 3.28 -3.29
C VAL A 112 -7.98 3.19 -1.78
N ALA A 113 -7.92 1.99 -1.19
CA ALA A 113 -7.95 1.82 0.25
C ALA A 113 -6.75 2.52 0.94
N HIS A 114 -5.56 2.46 0.34
CA HIS A 114 -4.38 3.22 0.81
C HIS A 114 -4.57 4.74 0.73
N LEU A 115 -5.35 5.24 -0.22
CA LEU A 115 -5.67 6.67 -0.28
C LEU A 115 -6.70 7.04 0.79
N GLU A 116 -7.78 6.27 0.86
CA GLU A 116 -8.90 6.58 1.75
C GLU A 116 -8.55 6.44 3.22
N ILE A 117 -7.58 5.58 3.59
CA ILE A 117 -7.14 5.50 4.99
C ILE A 117 -6.51 6.80 5.48
N GLY A 118 -5.93 7.61 4.59
CA GLY A 118 -5.42 8.95 4.92
C GLY A 118 -6.50 9.94 5.39
N ILE A 119 -7.77 9.67 5.08
CA ILE A 119 -8.90 10.46 5.56
C ILE A 119 -9.03 10.35 7.10
N LEU A 120 -8.71 9.20 7.66
CA LEU A 120 -8.70 9.02 9.13
C LEU A 120 -7.67 9.91 9.82
N GLU A 121 -6.60 10.27 9.13
CA GLU A 121 -5.58 11.22 9.60
C GLU A 121 -5.99 12.69 9.40
N GLY A 122 -7.18 12.93 8.85
CA GLY A 122 -7.73 14.26 8.64
C GLY A 122 -7.51 14.87 7.25
N ALA A 123 -6.96 14.12 6.30
CA ALA A 123 -6.92 14.54 4.90
C ALA A 123 -8.32 14.61 4.31
N LYS A 124 -8.56 15.56 3.40
CA LYS A 124 -9.87 15.74 2.75
C LYS A 124 -9.84 15.40 1.28
N ASP A 125 -8.87 15.95 0.56
CA ASP A 125 -8.74 15.78 -0.89
C ASP A 125 -7.26 15.71 -1.30
N PRO A 126 -6.54 14.65 -0.86
CA PRO A 126 -5.11 14.54 -1.03
C PRO A 126 -4.70 14.03 -2.41
N VAL A 127 -3.43 14.29 -2.75
CA VAL A 127 -2.63 13.43 -3.62
C VAL A 127 -2.04 12.31 -2.76
N LEU A 128 -2.13 11.07 -3.20
CA LEU A 128 -1.45 9.94 -2.59
C LEU A 128 -0.14 9.65 -3.32
N LEU A 129 0.96 9.63 -2.61
CA LEU A 129 2.20 8.99 -3.03
C LEU A 129 2.21 7.55 -2.51
N TYR A 130 1.89 6.60 -3.40
CA TYR A 130 1.77 5.18 -3.09
C TYR A 130 3.02 4.42 -3.51
N LEU A 131 3.80 3.95 -2.54
CA LEU A 131 5.07 3.28 -2.73
C LEU A 131 5.06 1.92 -2.03
N SER A 132 4.80 0.87 -2.79
CA SER A 132 4.78 -0.52 -2.31
C SER A 132 5.85 -1.39 -2.98
N GLY A 133 5.83 -2.68 -2.74
CA GLY A 133 6.68 -3.64 -3.44
C GLY A 133 6.48 -3.58 -4.95
N GLY A 134 5.25 -3.83 -5.40
CA GLY A 134 4.90 -3.92 -6.83
C GLY A 134 4.46 -2.60 -7.46
N ASN A 135 3.88 -1.69 -6.67
CA ASN A 135 3.31 -0.43 -7.17
C ASN A 135 4.13 0.77 -6.72
N THR A 136 4.33 1.70 -7.64
CA THR A 136 4.80 3.06 -7.37
C THR A 136 3.93 3.97 -8.19
N GLN A 137 3.01 4.69 -7.54
CA GLN A 137 2.00 5.50 -8.20
C GLN A 137 1.74 6.79 -7.44
N VAL A 138 1.44 7.84 -8.19
CA VAL A 138 0.91 9.10 -7.67
C VAL A 138 -0.54 9.20 -8.09
N ILE A 139 -1.45 9.16 -7.11
CA ILE A 139 -2.89 9.01 -7.34
C ILE A 139 -3.63 10.19 -6.74
N ALA A 140 -4.65 10.70 -7.43
CA ALA A 140 -5.55 11.70 -6.87
C ALA A 140 -6.98 11.55 -7.43
N TYR A 141 -7.95 11.99 -6.67
CA TYR A 141 -9.33 12.14 -7.16
C TYR A 141 -9.44 13.38 -8.03
N ALA A 142 -9.85 13.22 -9.28
CA ALA A 142 -10.01 14.32 -10.22
C ALA A 142 -11.07 13.98 -11.27
N ALA A 143 -11.93 14.94 -11.58
CA ALA A 143 -12.99 14.81 -12.58
C ALA A 143 -13.88 13.55 -12.38
N GLY A 144 -14.34 13.34 -11.14
CA GLY A 144 -15.30 12.28 -10.79
C GLY A 144 -14.73 10.88 -10.63
N ARG A 145 -13.40 10.70 -10.65
CA ARG A 145 -12.74 9.40 -10.45
C ARG A 145 -11.33 9.52 -9.90
N PHE A 146 -10.80 8.43 -9.39
CA PHE A 146 -9.36 8.36 -9.10
C PHE A 146 -8.56 8.29 -10.40
N ARG A 147 -7.45 9.01 -10.44
CA ARG A 147 -6.54 9.03 -11.59
C ARG A 147 -5.11 8.80 -11.13
N VAL A 148 -4.39 8.01 -11.90
CA VAL A 148 -2.95 7.84 -11.75
C VAL A 148 -2.30 8.96 -12.57
N PHE A 149 -1.67 9.90 -11.89
CA PHE A 149 -0.95 11.04 -12.51
C PHE A 149 0.46 10.66 -12.89
N GLY A 150 1.07 9.73 -12.17
CA GLY A 150 2.39 9.20 -12.48
C GLY A 150 2.55 7.81 -11.93
N GLU A 151 3.32 6.97 -12.61
CA GLU A 151 3.60 5.60 -12.16
C GLU A 151 5.00 5.15 -12.57
N THR A 152 5.43 4.02 -12.01
CA THR A 152 6.66 3.39 -12.46
C THR A 152 6.47 2.75 -13.84
N LEU A 153 7.44 2.97 -14.73
CA LEU A 153 7.45 2.39 -16.08
C LEU A 153 8.04 0.97 -16.13
N ASP A 154 8.66 0.51 -15.03
CA ASP A 154 9.37 -0.77 -15.01
C ASP A 154 9.09 -1.58 -13.73
N ILE A 155 9.74 -1.27 -12.62
CA ILE A 155 9.56 -1.98 -11.34
C ILE A 155 9.07 -1.03 -10.24
N GLY A 156 8.25 -1.54 -9.33
CA GLY A 156 7.94 -0.79 -8.11
C GLY A 156 9.20 -0.57 -7.27
N ILE A 157 9.28 0.60 -6.63
CA ILE A 157 10.47 0.99 -5.85
C ILE A 157 10.80 -0.03 -4.75
N GLY A 158 9.79 -0.59 -4.07
CA GLY A 158 10.01 -1.60 -3.03
C GLY A 158 10.68 -2.85 -3.58
N ASN A 159 10.20 -3.39 -4.72
CA ASN A 159 10.83 -4.52 -5.39
C ASN A 159 12.24 -4.18 -5.89
N GLY A 160 12.48 -2.94 -6.32
CA GLY A 160 13.81 -2.45 -6.67
C GLY A 160 14.77 -2.51 -5.50
N LEU A 161 14.36 -1.98 -4.35
CA LEU A 161 15.14 -2.00 -3.11
C LEU A 161 15.40 -3.44 -2.64
N ASP A 162 14.39 -4.31 -2.69
CA ASP A 162 14.53 -5.72 -2.31
C ASP A 162 15.47 -6.48 -3.24
N LYS A 163 15.41 -6.21 -4.56
CA LYS A 163 16.33 -6.80 -5.55
C LYS A 163 17.77 -6.38 -5.27
N PHE A 164 18.03 -5.07 -5.11
CA PHE A 164 19.35 -4.56 -4.81
C PHE A 164 19.89 -5.14 -3.49
N ALA A 165 19.10 -5.14 -2.44
CA ALA A 165 19.49 -5.69 -1.13
C ALA A 165 19.88 -7.17 -1.23
N ARG A 166 19.14 -7.98 -1.99
CA ARG A 166 19.44 -9.38 -2.22
C ARG A 166 20.76 -9.54 -3.00
N GLU A 167 20.99 -8.74 -4.04
CA GLU A 167 22.25 -8.73 -4.80
C GLU A 167 23.44 -8.25 -3.97
N ALA A 168 23.20 -7.45 -2.93
CA ALA A 168 24.17 -7.04 -1.92
C ALA A 168 24.31 -8.02 -0.73
N GLY A 169 23.65 -9.18 -0.77
CA GLY A 169 23.73 -10.20 0.29
C GLY A 169 22.93 -9.91 1.56
N MET A 170 22.00 -8.96 1.54
CA MET A 170 21.26 -8.53 2.74
C MET A 170 19.98 -9.34 3.00
N GLY A 171 19.48 -10.08 2.01
CA GLY A 171 18.24 -10.85 2.10
C GLY A 171 16.95 -9.99 2.15
N PHE A 172 15.80 -10.65 2.35
CA PHE A 172 14.47 -10.03 2.41
C PHE A 172 14.03 -9.75 3.86
N PRO A 173 13.21 -8.71 4.16
CA PRO A 173 12.90 -7.57 3.30
C PRO A 173 14.10 -6.62 3.17
N GLY A 174 14.37 -6.16 1.94
CA GLY A 174 15.55 -5.35 1.64
C GLY A 174 15.42 -3.89 2.02
N GLY A 175 14.26 -3.27 1.77
CA GLY A 175 14.05 -1.85 2.03
C GLY A 175 14.42 -1.41 3.46
N PRO A 176 13.89 -2.03 4.52
CA PRO A 176 14.26 -1.69 5.91
C PRO A 176 15.71 -1.96 6.26
N LYS A 177 16.36 -2.92 5.60
CA LYS A 177 17.79 -3.22 5.81
C LYS A 177 18.67 -2.17 5.14
N LEU A 178 18.31 -1.76 3.92
CA LEU A 178 18.98 -0.66 3.22
C LEU A 178 18.86 0.65 3.99
N GLU A 179 17.68 0.98 4.53
CA GLU A 179 17.49 2.18 5.35
C GLU A 179 18.47 2.25 6.52
N LYS A 180 18.73 1.12 7.19
CA LYS A 180 19.64 1.06 8.33
C LYS A 180 21.10 1.31 7.98
N VAL A 181 21.54 0.95 6.79
CA VAL A 181 22.91 1.12 6.33
C VAL A 181 23.12 2.37 5.46
N ALA A 182 22.05 3.03 5.04
CA ALA A 182 22.06 4.22 4.19
C ALA A 182 22.51 5.47 4.96
N MET A 183 23.73 5.44 5.49
CA MET A 183 24.37 6.52 6.26
C MET A 183 25.73 6.89 5.67
N GLY A 184 25.93 6.64 4.38
CA GLY A 184 27.19 6.90 3.71
C GLY A 184 27.51 8.39 3.58
N PRO A 185 28.80 8.77 3.63
CA PRO A 185 29.24 10.15 3.56
C PRO A 185 29.17 10.73 2.14
N GLU A 186 29.00 9.91 1.13
CA GLU A 186 29.10 10.28 -0.28
C GLU A 186 27.80 10.01 -1.03
N LEU A 187 27.31 11.02 -1.74
CA LEU A 187 26.24 10.89 -2.71
C LEU A 187 26.85 10.55 -4.07
N LEU A 188 26.66 9.30 -4.50
CA LEU A 188 27.16 8.81 -5.79
C LEU A 188 26.23 9.24 -6.91
N ASP A 189 26.80 9.53 -8.07
CA ASP A 189 26.05 9.82 -9.29
C ASP A 189 25.35 8.55 -9.78
N LEU A 190 24.00 8.54 -9.69
CA LEU A 190 23.11 7.49 -10.14
C LEU A 190 22.07 8.04 -11.13
N PRO A 191 21.56 7.22 -12.07
CA PRO A 191 20.57 7.68 -13.04
C PRO A 191 19.30 8.24 -12.40
N TYR A 192 18.92 9.46 -12.78
CA TYR A 192 17.68 10.11 -12.39
C TYR A 192 16.70 10.04 -13.56
N SER A 193 15.72 9.13 -13.48
CA SER A 193 14.86 8.78 -14.62
C SER A 193 13.40 9.15 -14.36
N VAL A 194 13.05 10.40 -14.62
CA VAL A 194 11.68 10.93 -14.61
C VAL A 194 11.31 11.39 -16.02
N LYS A 195 10.20 10.89 -16.57
CA LYS A 195 9.67 11.27 -17.88
C LYS A 195 8.23 11.75 -17.74
N GLY A 196 8.02 13.06 -17.83
CA GLY A 196 6.73 13.66 -17.49
C GLY A 196 6.43 13.46 -16.00
N MET A 197 5.45 12.63 -15.68
CA MET A 197 5.15 12.22 -14.29
C MET A 197 5.45 10.74 -14.02
N ASP A 198 6.07 10.03 -14.97
CA ASP A 198 6.43 8.63 -14.80
C ASP A 198 7.89 8.46 -14.41
N MET A 199 8.19 7.38 -13.70
CA MET A 199 9.49 7.09 -13.10
C MET A 199 10.00 5.72 -13.57
N ALA A 200 11.33 5.53 -13.62
CA ALA A 200 11.92 4.23 -13.89
C ALA A 200 13.06 3.95 -12.90
N PHE A 201 13.03 2.79 -12.25
CA PHE A 201 13.95 2.43 -11.18
C PHE A 201 14.95 1.33 -11.54
N SER A 202 14.71 0.53 -12.59
CA SER A 202 15.60 -0.59 -12.96
C SER A 202 17.00 -0.11 -13.30
N GLY A 203 17.13 0.98 -14.06
CA GLY A 203 18.41 1.59 -14.39
C GLY A 203 19.16 2.09 -13.17
N LEU A 204 18.46 2.72 -12.22
CA LEU A 204 18.99 3.16 -10.93
C LEU A 204 19.59 1.98 -10.16
N MET A 205 18.84 0.88 -10.01
CA MET A 205 19.31 -0.30 -9.26
C MET A 205 20.50 -0.98 -9.94
N THR A 206 20.50 -1.05 -11.27
CA THR A 206 21.63 -1.63 -12.03
C THR A 206 22.88 -0.77 -11.87
N ALA A 207 22.76 0.55 -11.95
CA ALA A 207 23.90 1.47 -11.75
C ALA A 207 24.43 1.39 -10.32
N ALA A 208 23.56 1.32 -9.33
CA ALA A 208 23.92 1.15 -7.93
C ALA A 208 24.71 -0.15 -7.70
N LYS A 209 24.28 -1.27 -8.30
CA LYS A 209 25.02 -2.54 -8.25
C LYS A 209 26.40 -2.41 -8.88
N SER A 210 26.52 -1.73 -10.01
CA SER A 210 27.81 -1.48 -10.65
C SER A 210 28.76 -0.64 -9.78
N LYS A 211 28.22 0.35 -9.03
CA LYS A 211 29.03 1.13 -8.07
C LYS A 211 29.52 0.26 -6.92
N LEU A 212 28.65 -0.61 -6.39
CA LEU A 212 29.05 -1.57 -5.34
C LEU A 212 30.17 -2.52 -5.84
N ASP A 213 30.03 -3.06 -7.05
CA ASP A 213 31.02 -3.95 -7.67
C ASP A 213 32.34 -3.22 -7.99
N ALA A 214 32.30 -1.92 -8.20
CA ALA A 214 33.47 -1.07 -8.37
C ALA A 214 34.19 -0.72 -7.05
N GLY A 215 33.68 -1.19 -5.90
CA GLY A 215 34.31 -1.04 -4.58
C GLY A 215 33.84 0.16 -3.76
N HIS A 216 32.77 0.87 -4.17
CA HIS A 216 32.16 1.85 -3.30
C HIS A 216 31.51 1.17 -2.09
N SER A 217 31.50 1.85 -0.95
CA SER A 217 30.91 1.31 0.28
C SER A 217 29.41 1.06 0.13
N LEU A 218 28.88 0.01 0.77
CA LEU A 218 27.46 -0.30 0.76
C LEU A 218 26.64 0.86 1.34
N GLU A 219 27.17 1.54 2.35
CA GLU A 219 26.55 2.69 3.01
C GLU A 219 26.33 3.84 2.04
N SER A 220 27.34 4.21 1.26
CA SER A 220 27.24 5.29 0.26
C SER A 220 26.33 4.89 -0.92
N VAL A 221 26.38 3.64 -1.36
CA VAL A 221 25.49 3.16 -2.44
C VAL A 221 24.04 3.14 -1.96
N ALA A 222 23.75 2.61 -0.77
CA ALA A 222 22.41 2.57 -0.20
C ALA A 222 21.85 3.98 0.05
N PHE A 223 22.68 4.89 0.57
CA PHE A 223 22.33 6.31 0.73
C PHE A 223 21.95 6.93 -0.62
N SER A 224 22.79 6.74 -1.65
CA SER A 224 22.56 7.31 -2.98
C SER A 224 21.29 6.75 -3.66
N ILE A 225 20.99 5.45 -3.48
CA ILE A 225 19.73 4.86 -3.94
C ILE A 225 18.53 5.58 -3.32
N GLN A 226 18.54 5.75 -1.99
CA GLN A 226 17.43 6.39 -1.29
C GLN A 226 17.26 7.85 -1.72
N GLU A 227 18.33 8.64 -1.69
CA GLU A 227 18.29 10.05 -2.08
C GLU A 227 17.74 10.21 -3.51
N THR A 228 18.24 9.42 -4.47
CA THR A 228 17.82 9.55 -5.87
C THR A 228 16.38 9.07 -6.08
N ALA A 229 16.03 7.88 -5.59
CA ALA A 229 14.69 7.31 -5.81
C ALA A 229 13.59 8.10 -5.11
N PHE A 230 13.86 8.59 -3.91
CA PHE A 230 12.88 9.38 -3.16
C PHE A 230 12.75 10.80 -3.69
N ALA A 231 13.85 11.42 -4.18
CA ALA A 231 13.79 12.71 -4.89
C ALA A 231 12.91 12.59 -6.14
N MET A 232 13.07 11.55 -6.96
CA MET A 232 12.19 11.28 -8.11
C MET A 232 10.72 11.16 -7.69
N SER A 233 10.45 10.45 -6.61
CA SER A 233 9.09 10.22 -6.11
C SER A 233 8.45 11.51 -5.56
N CYS A 234 9.23 12.32 -4.84
CA CYS A 234 8.78 13.62 -4.33
C CYS A 234 8.52 14.60 -5.49
N GLU A 235 9.42 14.66 -6.48
CA GLU A 235 9.26 15.53 -7.67
C GLU A 235 7.97 15.22 -8.43
N VAL A 236 7.69 13.94 -8.68
CA VAL A 236 6.45 13.55 -9.40
C VAL A 236 5.21 13.87 -8.56
N SER A 237 5.28 13.69 -7.25
CA SER A 237 4.19 14.09 -6.34
C SER A 237 3.97 15.60 -6.35
N GLU A 238 5.05 16.38 -6.36
CA GLU A 238 5.02 17.83 -6.46
C GLU A 238 4.38 18.31 -7.77
N ARG A 239 4.74 17.70 -8.89
CA ARG A 239 4.13 17.97 -10.19
C ARG A 239 2.62 17.67 -10.19
N ALA A 240 2.21 16.55 -9.59
CA ALA A 240 0.80 16.18 -9.47
C ALA A 240 0.02 17.16 -8.59
N LEU A 241 0.59 17.60 -7.47
CA LEU A 241 0.02 18.64 -6.59
C LEU A 241 -0.15 19.96 -7.34
N ALA A 242 0.87 20.38 -8.10
CA ALA A 242 0.82 21.59 -8.91
C ALA A 242 -0.25 21.50 -10.02
N HIS A 243 -0.30 20.36 -10.72
CA HIS A 243 -1.24 20.12 -11.81
C HIS A 243 -2.70 20.08 -11.33
N THR A 244 -2.96 19.44 -10.18
CA THR A 244 -4.32 19.28 -9.63
C THR A 244 -4.76 20.46 -8.77
N GLY A 245 -3.83 21.33 -8.34
CA GLY A 245 -4.10 22.41 -7.40
C GLY A 245 -4.37 21.96 -5.97
N LYS A 246 -4.18 20.67 -5.67
CA LYS A 246 -4.44 20.09 -4.34
C LYS A 246 -3.43 20.61 -3.31
N LYS A 247 -3.86 20.62 -2.04
CA LYS A 247 -3.10 21.17 -0.91
C LYS A 247 -2.76 20.14 0.16
N GLU A 248 -2.90 18.88 -0.17
CA GLU A 248 -2.69 17.78 0.75
C GLU A 248 -1.95 16.64 0.06
N LEU A 249 -0.94 16.08 0.74
CA LEU A 249 -0.21 14.88 0.34
C LEU A 249 -0.43 13.80 1.41
N VAL A 250 -0.72 12.58 0.99
CA VAL A 250 -0.74 11.39 1.86
C VAL A 250 0.34 10.43 1.40
N LEU A 251 1.07 9.84 2.31
CA LEU A 251 2.01 8.76 2.03
C LEU A 251 1.35 7.40 2.31
N GLY A 252 1.53 6.43 1.40
CA GLY A 252 1.00 5.08 1.54
C GLY A 252 1.92 4.01 0.96
N GLY A 253 1.70 2.76 1.38
CA GLY A 253 2.52 1.62 1.01
C GLY A 253 3.70 1.37 1.95
N GLY A 254 4.27 0.18 1.87
CA GLY A 254 5.34 -0.26 2.80
C GLY A 254 6.59 0.61 2.76
N VAL A 255 6.96 1.16 1.60
CA VAL A 255 8.13 2.05 1.45
C VAL A 255 7.89 3.40 2.13
N ALA A 256 6.63 3.83 2.29
CA ALA A 256 6.27 5.03 3.05
C ALA A 256 6.60 4.93 4.56
N CYS A 257 7.02 3.75 5.05
CA CYS A 257 7.57 3.59 6.39
C CYS A 257 9.02 4.09 6.52
N ASN A 258 9.72 4.32 5.41
CA ASN A 258 11.11 4.78 5.39
C ASN A 258 11.20 6.23 5.92
N SER A 259 12.08 6.45 6.90
CA SER A 259 12.20 7.73 7.60
C SER A 259 12.70 8.85 6.68
N ARG A 260 13.64 8.54 5.77
CA ARG A 260 14.17 9.53 4.84
C ARG A 260 13.14 9.99 3.81
N LEU A 261 12.35 9.06 3.27
CA LEU A 261 11.24 9.40 2.38
C LEU A 261 10.23 10.33 3.08
N ARG A 262 9.88 10.01 4.32
CA ARG A 262 8.96 10.85 5.13
C ARG A 262 9.50 12.24 5.32
N GLU A 263 10.78 12.35 5.68
CA GLU A 263 11.46 13.64 5.83
C GLU A 263 11.43 14.45 4.53
N MET A 264 11.83 13.87 3.39
CA MET A 264 11.85 14.54 2.09
C MET A 264 10.44 15.02 1.67
N ALA A 265 9.42 14.17 1.87
CA ALA A 265 8.03 14.53 1.56
C ALA A 265 7.51 15.66 2.45
N MET A 266 7.88 15.69 3.74
CA MET A 266 7.51 16.77 4.67
C MET A 266 8.20 18.07 4.30
N ILE A 267 9.49 18.05 3.97
CA ILE A 267 10.23 19.25 3.49
C ILE A 267 9.56 19.82 2.24
N MET A 268 9.30 18.98 1.23
CA MET A 268 8.63 19.40 -0.01
C MET A 268 7.25 20.02 0.28
N ALA A 269 6.48 19.41 1.18
CA ALA A 269 5.16 19.91 1.57
C ALA A 269 5.24 21.25 2.28
N GLU A 270 6.19 21.44 3.19
CA GLU A 270 6.44 22.70 3.90
C GLU A 270 6.82 23.83 2.93
N GLU A 271 7.77 23.58 2.03
CA GLU A 271 8.20 24.55 1.02
C GLU A 271 7.07 24.97 0.07
N ARG A 272 6.11 24.08 -0.18
CA ARG A 272 4.91 24.39 -0.98
C ARG A 272 3.76 24.98 -0.17
N GLY A 273 3.86 25.07 1.14
CA GLY A 273 2.77 25.50 2.03
C GLY A 273 1.54 24.59 1.97
N ILE A 274 1.74 23.26 1.86
CA ILE A 274 0.69 22.25 1.86
C ILE A 274 0.83 21.34 3.08
N LYS A 275 -0.21 20.53 3.35
CA LYS A 275 -0.17 19.54 4.43
C LYS A 275 0.33 18.19 3.93
N CYS A 276 1.22 17.56 4.69
CA CYS A 276 1.64 16.18 4.48
C CYS A 276 1.08 15.32 5.61
N PHE A 277 0.28 14.31 5.25
CA PHE A 277 -0.25 13.32 6.17
C PHE A 277 0.56 12.04 6.03
N VAL A 278 1.16 11.63 7.13
CA VAL A 278 2.00 10.45 7.19
C VAL A 278 1.37 9.48 8.17
N PRO A 279 0.51 8.56 7.71
CA PRO A 279 -0.17 7.61 8.59
C PRO A 279 0.82 6.81 9.44
N GLU A 280 0.34 6.28 10.57
CA GLU A 280 1.12 5.34 11.36
C GLU A 280 1.63 4.19 10.49
N LYS A 281 2.82 3.66 10.82
CA LYS A 281 3.44 2.58 10.03
C LYS A 281 2.51 1.39 9.83
N ALA A 282 1.70 1.07 10.82
CA ALA A 282 0.73 -0.03 10.77
C ALA A 282 -0.39 0.20 9.74
N LEU A 283 -0.70 1.46 9.39
CA LEU A 283 -1.69 1.84 8.39
C LEU A 283 -1.10 2.13 7.00
N CYS A 284 0.21 2.43 6.94
CA CYS A 284 0.92 2.58 5.66
C CYS A 284 1.11 1.25 4.93
N VAL A 285 1.45 0.18 5.65
CA VAL A 285 1.60 -1.16 5.08
C VAL A 285 0.25 -1.79 4.78
N ASP A 286 0.25 -2.89 4.02
CA ASP A 286 -0.95 -3.67 3.74
C ASP A 286 -1.61 -4.12 5.06
N ASN A 287 -2.90 -3.84 5.22
CA ASN A 287 -3.65 -4.11 6.43
C ASN A 287 -5.16 -4.23 6.18
N GLY A 288 -5.86 -4.95 7.07
CA GLY A 288 -7.30 -5.15 6.95
C GLY A 288 -8.13 -3.89 7.26
N VAL A 289 -7.60 -2.95 8.04
CA VAL A 289 -8.34 -1.74 8.45
C VAL A 289 -8.64 -0.83 7.26
N MET A 290 -7.67 -0.62 6.36
CA MET A 290 -7.89 0.20 5.17
C MET A 290 -8.95 -0.40 4.23
N ILE A 291 -9.01 -1.73 4.16
CA ILE A 291 -10.02 -2.46 3.38
C ILE A 291 -11.40 -2.30 4.02
N ALA A 292 -11.48 -2.41 5.35
CA ALA A 292 -12.71 -2.17 6.10
C ALA A 292 -13.19 -0.72 5.96
N TRP A 293 -12.28 0.24 6.04
CA TRP A 293 -12.61 1.66 5.93
C TRP A 293 -13.16 2.02 4.55
N LEU A 294 -12.49 1.61 3.47
CA LEU A 294 -13.02 1.86 2.13
C LEU A 294 -14.38 1.18 1.91
N GLY A 295 -14.55 -0.04 2.39
CA GLY A 295 -15.84 -0.73 2.33
C GLY A 295 -16.95 0.03 3.06
N HIS A 296 -16.65 0.62 4.23
CA HIS A 296 -17.57 1.48 4.94
C HIS A 296 -17.96 2.73 4.13
N GLN A 297 -16.96 3.42 3.56
CA GLN A 297 -17.20 4.63 2.74
C GLN A 297 -18.11 4.32 1.54
N MET A 298 -17.80 3.28 0.79
CA MET A 298 -18.58 2.84 -0.36
C MET A 298 -20.02 2.48 0.04
N ARG A 299 -20.20 1.69 1.10
CA ARG A 299 -21.51 1.25 1.58
C ARG A 299 -22.36 2.43 2.10
N SER A 300 -21.72 3.38 2.76
CA SER A 300 -22.42 4.59 3.28
C SER A 300 -22.92 5.51 2.18
N ALA A 301 -22.39 5.39 0.96
CA ALA A 301 -22.83 6.08 -0.24
C ALA A 301 -23.75 5.22 -1.11
N ASP A 302 -24.40 4.21 -0.54
CA ASP A 302 -25.29 3.27 -1.20
C ASP A 302 -24.65 2.51 -2.39
N TYR A 303 -23.31 2.44 -2.42
CA TYR A 303 -22.63 1.64 -3.42
C TYR A 303 -22.96 0.16 -3.21
N SER A 304 -23.41 -0.47 -4.28
CA SER A 304 -23.66 -1.92 -4.31
C SER A 304 -23.06 -2.51 -5.56
N ILE A 305 -22.64 -3.77 -5.46
CA ILE A 305 -22.12 -4.54 -6.58
C ILE A 305 -22.86 -5.87 -6.60
N SER A 306 -23.19 -6.36 -7.80
CA SER A 306 -23.82 -7.68 -7.93
C SER A 306 -22.87 -8.78 -7.45
N GLU A 307 -23.39 -9.93 -7.03
CA GLU A 307 -22.53 -11.05 -6.63
C GLU A 307 -21.66 -11.56 -7.79
N GLU A 308 -22.18 -11.49 -9.02
CA GLU A 308 -21.47 -11.87 -10.24
C GLU A 308 -20.28 -10.96 -10.53
N ASP A 309 -20.43 -9.66 -10.27
CA ASP A 309 -19.38 -8.67 -10.47
C ASP A 309 -18.42 -8.56 -9.27
N ASN A 310 -18.83 -9.06 -8.10
CA ASN A 310 -18.03 -9.02 -6.87
C ASN A 310 -16.98 -10.14 -6.82
N VAL A 311 -16.17 -10.23 -7.89
CA VAL A 311 -15.12 -11.23 -8.07
C VAL A 311 -13.74 -10.58 -8.04
N VAL A 312 -12.70 -11.37 -7.77
CA VAL A 312 -11.32 -10.88 -7.77
C VAL A 312 -10.89 -10.46 -9.16
N ASP A 313 -10.15 -9.35 -9.22
CA ASP A 313 -9.53 -8.85 -10.44
C ASP A 313 -8.06 -8.48 -10.15
N GLN A 314 -7.13 -9.29 -10.67
CA GLN A 314 -5.69 -9.08 -10.46
C GLN A 314 -5.18 -7.76 -11.05
N LYS A 315 -5.91 -7.22 -12.03
CA LYS A 315 -5.56 -6.01 -12.77
C LYS A 315 -6.54 -4.86 -12.49
N TYR A 316 -7.26 -4.91 -11.37
CA TYR A 316 -8.26 -3.90 -11.02
C TYR A 316 -7.61 -2.53 -10.86
N ARG A 317 -7.61 -1.77 -11.95
CA ARG A 317 -6.96 -0.45 -11.98
C ARG A 317 -7.71 0.55 -11.10
N THR A 318 -6.95 1.46 -10.50
CA THR A 318 -7.49 2.53 -9.63
C THR A 318 -8.47 3.44 -10.38
N ASP A 319 -8.22 3.70 -11.67
CA ASP A 319 -9.05 4.55 -12.52
C ASP A 319 -10.34 3.87 -13.04
N MET A 320 -10.50 2.57 -12.80
CA MET A 320 -11.73 1.81 -13.08
C MET A 320 -12.72 1.81 -11.91
N VAL A 321 -12.33 2.34 -10.76
CA VAL A 321 -13.19 2.39 -9.57
C VAL A 321 -14.27 3.45 -9.76
N GLU A 322 -15.54 3.04 -9.68
CA GLU A 322 -16.66 3.98 -9.59
C GLU A 322 -16.68 4.63 -8.21
N VAL A 323 -16.71 5.95 -8.17
CA VAL A 323 -16.61 6.72 -6.93
C VAL A 323 -17.94 7.43 -6.68
N THR A 324 -18.66 6.95 -5.69
CA THR A 324 -19.98 7.49 -5.27
C THR A 324 -19.93 8.18 -3.90
N TRP A 325 -18.81 8.07 -3.18
CA TRP A 325 -18.66 8.55 -1.78
C TRP A 325 -17.89 9.87 -1.65
N ARG A 326 -17.53 10.51 -2.76
CA ARG A 326 -16.83 11.80 -2.79
C ARG A 326 -17.66 12.88 -3.47
#